data_25b389e330ac626f3020144d81f20b4a
#
_entry.id   25b389e330ac626f3020144d81f20b4a
#
_cell.length_a   1.000
_cell.length_b   1.000
_cell.length_c   1.000
_cell.angle_alpha   90.00
_cell.angle_beta   90.00
_cell.angle_gamma   90.00
#
_symmetry.space_group_name_H-M   'P 1'
#
loop_
_entity.id
_entity.type
_entity.pdbx_description
1 polymer ?
#
loop_
_entity_poly.entity_id
_entity_poly.type
_entity_poly.pdbx_seq_one_letter_code
_entity_poly.pdbx_strand_id
1 'polypeptide(L)'
;MKRMTREDLPRVLDYLRKDLPRCLYLYADLWVYGLDNPHMAAWLQEDGAGLGKVAMEYHGSFQLYGDRDFEETGELLELIRRRQPPGISARREIIEALAPRLPDYTAEYGVVLRRDRDYASQPGEGEAEIRQAGEEDVPEIAALICADPEMGEQYTPGGLAEQLRERMRTGMGRSFVIRRDGRIAAHVATFAECPEFLISSGLVVHPDYRDSLYFYWLDHWVARLAAREGKDQYGMVTDPRLLRAFRRDRRQVAAEYGKLSRKPPEAGRENQGGN
;
A
#
# COMPACT_ATOMS: atom_id res chain seq x y z
N MET A 1 -23.65 5.58 -0.41
CA MET A 1 -22.70 5.44 -1.55
C MET A 1 -23.24 4.44 -2.57
N LYS A 2 -23.26 4.82 -3.84
CA LYS A 2 -23.68 3.99 -4.98
C LYS A 2 -22.56 3.00 -5.35
N ARG A 3 -22.93 1.76 -5.69
CA ARG A 3 -21.97 0.81 -6.27
C ARG A 3 -21.48 1.33 -7.61
N MET A 4 -20.18 1.34 -7.82
CA MET A 4 -19.55 1.78 -9.05
C MET A 4 -19.79 0.75 -10.16
N THR A 5 -20.00 1.23 -11.38
CA THR A 5 -20.16 0.45 -12.61
C THR A 5 -18.99 0.66 -13.55
N ARG A 6 -18.87 -0.17 -14.59
CA ARG A 6 -17.84 0.04 -15.63
C ARG A 6 -17.93 1.39 -16.34
N GLU A 7 -19.14 1.94 -16.47
CA GLU A 7 -19.39 3.25 -17.09
C GLU A 7 -18.84 4.40 -16.23
N ASP A 8 -18.79 4.21 -14.90
CA ASP A 8 -18.24 5.20 -13.97
C ASP A 8 -16.71 5.26 -14.00
N LEU A 9 -16.03 4.17 -14.41
CA LEU A 9 -14.59 4.00 -14.27
C LEU A 9 -13.76 5.11 -14.94
N PRO A 10 -14.00 5.52 -16.18
CA PRO A 10 -13.20 6.57 -16.83
C PRO A 10 -13.23 7.90 -16.06
N ARG A 11 -14.41 8.35 -15.65
CA ARG A 11 -14.58 9.62 -14.92
C ARG A 11 -13.99 9.55 -13.50
N VAL A 12 -14.01 8.37 -12.87
CA VAL A 12 -13.38 8.17 -11.55
C VAL A 12 -11.88 8.21 -11.69
N LEU A 13 -11.29 7.56 -12.68
CA LEU A 13 -9.85 7.64 -12.95
C LEU A 13 -9.41 9.07 -13.26
N ASP A 14 -10.17 9.83 -14.04
CA ASP A 14 -9.88 11.25 -14.32
C ASP A 14 -9.96 12.11 -13.06
N TYR A 15 -10.88 11.81 -12.14
CA TYR A 15 -10.99 12.48 -10.86
C TYR A 15 -9.80 12.21 -9.96
N LEU A 16 -9.41 10.94 -9.82
CA LEU A 16 -8.28 10.52 -8.99
C LEU A 16 -6.93 11.02 -9.53
N ARG A 17 -6.78 11.05 -10.87
CA ARG A 17 -5.53 11.49 -11.53
C ARG A 17 -5.13 12.92 -11.16
N LYS A 18 -6.07 13.76 -10.77
CA LYS A 18 -5.80 15.15 -10.37
C LYS A 18 -5.01 15.26 -9.08
N ASP A 19 -4.99 14.21 -8.24
CA ASP A 19 -4.35 14.23 -6.94
C ASP A 19 -3.72 12.87 -6.57
N LEU A 20 -2.96 12.31 -7.51
CA LEU A 20 -2.34 10.98 -7.41
C LEU A 20 -1.64 10.69 -6.07
N PRO A 21 -0.83 11.62 -5.49
CA PRO A 21 -0.13 11.33 -4.24
C PRO A 21 -1.04 10.95 -3.06
N ARG A 22 -2.32 11.34 -3.10
CA ARG A 22 -3.28 11.02 -2.04
C ARG A 22 -4.15 9.80 -2.29
N CYS A 23 -4.05 9.18 -3.49
CA CYS A 23 -4.90 8.05 -3.88
C CYS A 23 -4.17 6.98 -4.72
N LEU A 24 -2.85 6.85 -4.56
CA LEU A 24 -1.97 6.04 -5.41
C LEU A 24 -2.46 4.61 -5.63
N TYR A 25 -2.69 3.84 -4.56
CA TYR A 25 -3.15 2.45 -4.67
C TYR A 25 -4.57 2.36 -5.25
N LEU A 26 -5.46 3.25 -4.79
CA LEU A 26 -6.84 3.29 -5.30
C LEU A 26 -6.84 3.52 -6.81
N TYR A 27 -6.05 4.49 -7.28
CA TYR A 27 -5.90 4.77 -8.71
C TYR A 27 -5.28 3.57 -9.45
N ALA A 28 -4.16 3.05 -8.95
CA ALA A 28 -3.43 1.97 -9.62
C ALA A 28 -4.26 0.69 -9.72
N ASP A 29 -4.93 0.29 -8.64
CA ASP A 29 -5.77 -0.90 -8.62
C ASP A 29 -6.97 -0.77 -9.58
N LEU A 30 -7.65 0.39 -9.59
CA LEU A 30 -8.73 0.65 -10.55
C LEU A 30 -8.22 0.74 -12.00
N TRP A 31 -7.04 1.30 -12.22
CA TRP A 31 -6.43 1.40 -13.54
C TRP A 31 -6.12 0.02 -14.14
N VAL A 32 -5.53 -0.88 -13.36
CA VAL A 32 -5.09 -2.20 -13.84
C VAL A 32 -6.22 -3.21 -13.88
N TYR A 33 -6.98 -3.32 -12.79
CA TYR A 33 -7.99 -4.37 -12.64
C TYR A 33 -9.40 -3.95 -13.09
N GLY A 34 -9.63 -2.63 -13.19
CA GLY A 34 -10.99 -2.14 -13.43
C GLY A 34 -11.93 -2.54 -12.29
N LEU A 35 -13.06 -3.16 -12.64
CA LEU A 35 -14.05 -3.70 -11.70
C LEU A 35 -14.29 -5.20 -11.90
N ASP A 36 -13.45 -5.87 -12.68
CA ASP A 36 -13.62 -7.27 -13.05
C ASP A 36 -12.86 -8.23 -12.12
N ASN A 37 -12.01 -7.69 -11.25
CA ASN A 37 -11.30 -8.47 -10.26
C ASN A 37 -12.27 -8.98 -9.19
N PRO A 38 -12.34 -10.32 -8.90
CA PRO A 38 -13.27 -10.89 -7.93
C PRO A 38 -13.03 -10.43 -6.48
N HIS A 39 -11.80 -9.97 -6.18
CA HIS A 39 -11.44 -9.46 -4.85
C HIS A 39 -11.65 -7.95 -4.71
N MET A 40 -12.23 -7.29 -5.74
CA MET A 40 -12.41 -5.84 -5.78
C MET A 40 -13.88 -5.43 -5.78
N ALA A 41 -14.15 -4.36 -5.09
CA ALA A 41 -15.44 -3.69 -5.07
C ALA A 41 -15.23 -2.19 -4.91
N ALA A 42 -15.97 -1.37 -5.64
CA ALA A 42 -15.87 0.08 -5.53
C ALA A 42 -17.23 0.76 -5.43
N TRP A 43 -17.23 1.91 -4.76
CA TRP A 43 -18.41 2.76 -4.54
C TRP A 43 -18.01 4.22 -4.75
N LEU A 44 -18.99 5.00 -5.15
CA LEU A 44 -18.85 6.44 -5.31
C LEU A 44 -20.01 7.18 -4.63
N GLN A 45 -19.75 8.42 -4.29
CA GLN A 45 -20.76 9.37 -3.85
C GLN A 45 -20.61 10.67 -4.64
N GLU A 46 -21.71 11.15 -5.17
CA GLU A 46 -21.82 12.42 -5.88
C GLU A 46 -22.59 13.40 -5.01
N ASP A 47 -22.28 14.67 -5.18
CA ASP A 47 -23.04 15.80 -4.64
C ASP A 47 -23.37 16.80 -5.77
N GLY A 48 -23.97 17.94 -5.44
CA GLY A 48 -24.33 18.96 -6.43
C GLY A 48 -23.17 19.56 -7.23
N ALA A 49 -21.92 19.28 -6.83
CA ALA A 49 -20.70 19.71 -7.51
C ALA A 49 -19.99 18.55 -8.27
N GLY A 50 -20.58 17.35 -8.31
CA GLY A 50 -20.11 16.17 -9.01
C GLY A 50 -19.55 15.08 -8.11
N LEU A 51 -18.55 14.33 -8.58
CA LEU A 51 -17.92 13.24 -7.83
C LEU A 51 -17.17 13.79 -6.63
N GLY A 52 -17.56 13.37 -5.42
CA GLY A 52 -17.00 13.85 -4.16
C GLY A 52 -16.23 12.81 -3.38
N LYS A 53 -16.67 11.53 -3.38
CA LYS A 53 -16.02 10.45 -2.62
C LYS A 53 -15.95 9.16 -3.42
N VAL A 54 -14.84 8.45 -3.27
CA VAL A 54 -14.61 7.12 -3.83
C VAL A 54 -14.13 6.21 -2.71
N ALA A 55 -14.72 5.02 -2.61
CA ALA A 55 -14.27 3.95 -1.75
C ALA A 55 -14.01 2.70 -2.60
N MET A 56 -12.92 2.02 -2.35
CA MET A 56 -12.58 0.76 -3.01
C MET A 56 -12.20 -0.26 -1.94
N GLU A 57 -12.69 -1.47 -2.09
CA GLU A 57 -12.26 -2.65 -1.36
C GLU A 57 -11.41 -3.51 -2.28
N TYR A 58 -10.25 -3.91 -1.79
CA TYR A 58 -9.38 -4.87 -2.47
C TYR A 58 -8.80 -5.83 -1.43
N HIS A 59 -9.00 -7.15 -1.64
CA HIS A 59 -8.68 -8.19 -0.66
C HIS A 59 -9.17 -7.86 0.77
N GLY A 60 -10.36 -7.30 0.88
CA GLY A 60 -11.01 -6.92 2.13
C GLY A 60 -10.57 -5.57 2.72
N SER A 61 -9.42 -5.02 2.34
CA SER A 61 -8.97 -3.71 2.81
C SER A 61 -9.56 -2.57 2.00
N PHE A 62 -9.82 -1.43 2.65
CA PHE A 62 -10.41 -0.26 2.01
C PHE A 62 -9.37 0.81 1.68
N GLN A 63 -9.52 1.39 0.49
CA GLN A 63 -8.87 2.63 0.06
C GLN A 63 -9.94 3.69 -0.14
N LEU A 64 -9.75 4.87 0.45
CA LEU A 64 -10.72 5.95 0.39
C LEU A 64 -10.08 7.20 -0.20
N TYR A 65 -10.84 7.93 -1.01
CA TYR A 65 -10.45 9.24 -1.50
C TYR A 65 -11.65 10.18 -1.60
N GLY A 66 -11.39 11.46 -1.39
CA GLY A 66 -12.29 12.59 -1.63
C GLY A 66 -11.52 13.89 -1.50
N ASP A 67 -11.80 14.84 -2.37
CA ASP A 67 -11.16 16.15 -2.42
C ASP A 67 -11.85 17.21 -1.54
N ARG A 68 -13.02 16.87 -0.99
CA ARG A 68 -13.86 17.76 -0.17
C ARG A 68 -13.98 17.25 1.27
N ASP A 69 -14.62 18.05 2.10
CA ASP A 69 -14.85 17.74 3.50
C ASP A 69 -15.59 16.41 3.70
N PHE A 70 -15.07 15.62 4.63
CA PHE A 70 -15.61 14.33 4.99
C PHE A 70 -16.64 14.43 6.14
N GLU A 71 -17.29 15.59 6.31
CA GLU A 71 -18.26 15.81 7.40
C GLU A 71 -19.50 14.91 7.28
N GLU A 72 -20.01 14.73 6.05
CA GLU A 72 -21.11 13.80 5.76
C GLU A 72 -20.60 12.40 5.45
N THR A 73 -20.32 11.63 6.49
CA THR A 73 -19.77 10.27 6.37
C THR A 73 -20.78 9.16 6.66
N GLY A 74 -22.06 9.46 6.86
CA GLY A 74 -23.08 8.48 7.29
C GLY A 74 -23.09 7.21 6.45
N GLU A 75 -23.27 7.32 5.12
CA GLU A 75 -23.30 6.18 4.22
C GLU A 75 -21.95 5.42 4.14
N LEU A 76 -20.82 6.14 4.22
CA LEU A 76 -19.51 5.53 4.25
C LEU A 76 -19.28 4.75 5.53
N LEU A 77 -19.67 5.28 6.68
CA LEU A 77 -19.59 4.59 7.98
C LEU A 77 -20.48 3.33 8.01
N GLU A 78 -21.67 3.39 7.43
CA GLU A 78 -22.53 2.21 7.29
C GLU A 78 -21.88 1.15 6.41
N LEU A 79 -21.25 1.55 5.30
CA LEU A 79 -20.51 0.65 4.43
C LEU A 79 -19.34 -0.01 5.18
N ILE A 80 -18.53 0.77 5.91
CA ILE A 80 -17.41 0.27 6.71
C ILE A 80 -17.90 -0.70 7.79
N ARG A 81 -18.96 -0.34 8.54
CA ARG A 81 -19.51 -1.20 9.60
C ARG A 81 -20.05 -2.52 9.06
N ARG A 82 -20.66 -2.51 7.87
CA ARG A 82 -21.17 -3.71 7.22
C ARG A 82 -20.07 -4.61 6.69
N ARG A 83 -19.00 -4.03 6.14
CA ARG A 83 -17.89 -4.79 5.51
C ARG A 83 -16.81 -5.16 6.51
N GLN A 84 -16.65 -4.41 7.58
CA GLN A 84 -15.65 -4.63 8.64
C GLN A 84 -14.22 -4.86 8.11
N PRO A 85 -13.69 -3.97 7.24
CA PRO A 85 -12.39 -4.17 6.63
C PRO A 85 -11.29 -4.30 7.69
N PRO A 86 -10.27 -5.15 7.51
CA PRO A 86 -9.12 -5.24 8.41
C PRO A 86 -8.29 -3.96 8.40
N GLY A 87 -8.29 -3.22 7.28
CA GLY A 87 -7.57 -1.97 7.12
C GLY A 87 -8.33 -0.96 6.28
N ILE A 88 -8.15 0.32 6.60
CA ILE A 88 -8.69 1.45 5.83
C ILE A 88 -7.54 2.43 5.65
N SER A 89 -7.23 2.81 4.42
CA SER A 89 -6.19 3.80 4.10
C SER A 89 -6.78 4.97 3.32
N ALA A 90 -6.36 6.18 3.67
CA ALA A 90 -6.78 7.41 3.01
C ALA A 90 -5.80 8.54 3.29
N ARG A 91 -6.03 9.72 2.71
CA ARG A 91 -5.36 10.94 3.17
C ARG A 91 -5.65 11.18 4.66
N ARG A 92 -4.71 11.84 5.35
CA ARG A 92 -4.72 12.01 6.81
C ARG A 92 -6.03 12.56 7.34
N GLU A 93 -6.56 13.60 6.72
CA GLU A 93 -7.77 14.30 7.18
C GLU A 93 -9.02 13.40 7.18
N ILE A 94 -9.10 12.48 6.21
CA ILE A 94 -10.18 11.48 6.16
C ILE A 94 -10.08 10.53 7.36
N ILE A 95 -8.88 10.05 7.66
CA ILE A 95 -8.65 9.16 8.80
C ILE A 95 -8.93 9.87 10.12
N GLU A 96 -8.51 11.12 10.28
CA GLU A 96 -8.80 11.93 11.46
C GLU A 96 -10.30 12.13 11.67
N ALA A 97 -11.07 12.30 10.58
CA ALA A 97 -12.53 12.41 10.65
C ALA A 97 -13.25 11.08 10.98
N LEU A 98 -12.69 9.95 10.53
CA LEU A 98 -13.29 8.62 10.74
C LEU A 98 -12.90 7.98 12.08
N ALA A 99 -11.66 8.17 12.55
CA ALA A 99 -11.14 7.50 13.73
C ALA A 99 -12.03 7.63 15.00
N PRO A 100 -12.56 8.81 15.35
CA PRO A 100 -13.43 8.95 16.52
C PRO A 100 -14.76 8.17 16.41
N ARG A 101 -15.16 7.82 15.18
CA ARG A 101 -16.43 7.14 14.86
C ARG A 101 -16.28 5.63 14.69
N LEU A 102 -15.03 5.13 14.75
CA LEU A 102 -14.63 3.72 14.55
C LEU A 102 -13.75 3.25 15.72
N PRO A 103 -14.31 3.09 16.94
CA PRO A 103 -13.54 2.77 18.15
C PRO A 103 -12.84 1.41 18.09
N ASP A 104 -13.30 0.49 17.22
CA ASP A 104 -12.71 -0.82 17.01
C ASP A 104 -11.44 -0.78 16.12
N TYR A 105 -11.03 0.42 15.72
CA TYR A 105 -9.82 0.62 14.90
C TYR A 105 -8.78 1.44 15.65
N THR A 106 -7.51 1.19 15.32
CA THR A 106 -6.37 2.00 15.75
C THR A 106 -5.89 2.85 14.56
N ALA A 107 -5.71 4.15 14.78
CA ALA A 107 -5.21 5.06 13.76
C ALA A 107 -3.68 5.16 13.80
N GLU A 108 -3.07 5.16 12.63
CA GLU A 108 -1.66 5.42 12.39
C GLU A 108 -1.52 6.44 11.26
N TYR A 109 -0.50 7.31 11.33
CA TYR A 109 -0.28 8.38 10.37
C TYR A 109 1.12 8.32 9.79
N GLY A 110 1.24 8.69 8.52
CA GLY A 110 2.49 8.68 7.80
C GLY A 110 2.52 9.68 6.66
N VAL A 111 3.53 9.55 5.83
CA VAL A 111 3.71 10.39 4.64
C VAL A 111 3.93 9.53 3.40
N VAL A 112 3.47 10.06 2.27
CA VAL A 112 3.81 9.59 0.94
C VAL A 112 5.07 10.33 0.50
N LEU A 113 6.13 9.61 0.26
CA LEU A 113 7.37 10.13 -0.28
C LEU A 113 7.40 9.93 -1.79
N ARG A 114 7.88 10.93 -2.52
CA ARG A 114 8.13 10.86 -3.96
C ARG A 114 9.62 11.04 -4.24
N ARG A 115 10.13 10.24 -5.15
CA ARG A 115 11.42 10.45 -5.82
C ARG A 115 11.14 10.65 -7.30
N ASP A 116 11.66 11.75 -7.84
CA ASP A 116 11.40 12.12 -9.23
C ASP A 116 12.05 11.12 -10.21
N ARG A 117 11.44 10.99 -11.39
CA ARG A 117 11.94 10.17 -12.51
C ARG A 117 13.34 10.57 -13.01
N ASP A 118 13.76 11.79 -12.73
CA ASP A 118 15.09 12.29 -13.09
C ASP A 118 16.17 11.88 -12.06
N TYR A 119 15.84 10.98 -11.13
CA TYR A 119 16.79 10.49 -10.14
C TYR A 119 17.93 9.75 -10.80
N ALA A 120 19.14 10.29 -10.64
CA ALA A 120 20.38 9.66 -11.11
C ALA A 120 21.24 9.24 -9.92
N SER A 121 21.47 7.95 -9.78
CA SER A 121 22.48 7.41 -8.88
C SER A 121 23.38 6.43 -9.62
N GLN A 122 24.62 6.32 -9.16
CA GLN A 122 25.53 5.29 -9.70
C GLN A 122 25.11 3.91 -9.17
N PRO A 123 25.27 2.85 -9.99
CA PRO A 123 25.10 1.48 -9.54
C PRO A 123 25.98 1.20 -8.31
N GLY A 124 25.41 0.56 -7.28
CA GLY A 124 26.18 0.09 -6.13
C GLY A 124 26.87 -1.25 -6.39
N GLU A 125 27.93 -1.54 -5.65
CA GLU A 125 28.70 -2.80 -5.80
C GLU A 125 27.83 -4.06 -5.63
N GLY A 126 26.76 -3.99 -4.83
CA GLY A 126 25.87 -5.13 -4.56
C GLY A 126 24.74 -5.35 -5.54
N GLU A 127 24.62 -4.55 -6.59
CA GLU A 127 23.50 -4.68 -7.54
C GLU A 127 23.54 -5.97 -8.37
N ALA A 128 24.72 -6.51 -8.62
CA ALA A 128 24.85 -7.79 -9.33
C ALA A 128 24.18 -8.96 -8.59
N GLU A 129 23.86 -8.80 -7.32
CA GLU A 129 23.21 -9.81 -6.50
C GLU A 129 21.68 -9.70 -6.51
N ILE A 130 21.14 -8.58 -7.03
CA ILE A 130 19.71 -8.33 -7.09
C ILE A 130 19.13 -9.00 -8.33
N ARG A 131 18.15 -9.88 -8.13
CA ARG A 131 17.41 -10.47 -9.24
C ARG A 131 15.91 -10.24 -9.08
N GLN A 132 15.20 -10.26 -10.18
CA GLN A 132 13.75 -10.32 -10.16
C GLN A 132 13.32 -11.71 -9.66
N ALA A 133 12.35 -11.73 -8.75
CA ALA A 133 11.79 -12.96 -8.21
C ALA A 133 10.80 -13.59 -9.19
N GLY A 134 10.74 -14.92 -9.18
CA GLY A 134 9.72 -15.72 -9.85
C GLY A 134 8.59 -16.14 -8.92
N GLU A 135 7.61 -16.88 -9.46
CA GLU A 135 6.48 -17.40 -8.67
C GLU A 135 6.93 -18.39 -7.59
N GLU A 136 8.03 -19.09 -7.81
CA GLU A 136 8.65 -20.03 -6.86
C GLU A 136 9.18 -19.34 -5.59
N ASP A 137 9.55 -18.07 -5.67
CA ASP A 137 10.05 -17.29 -4.53
C ASP A 137 8.91 -16.76 -3.63
N VAL A 138 7.69 -16.68 -4.17
CA VAL A 138 6.56 -16.01 -3.50
C VAL A 138 6.26 -16.53 -2.10
N PRO A 139 6.27 -17.85 -1.82
CA PRO A 139 6.03 -18.33 -0.46
C PRO A 139 7.07 -17.83 0.55
N GLU A 140 8.35 -17.80 0.16
CA GLU A 140 9.45 -17.35 1.01
C GLU A 140 9.39 -15.83 1.22
N ILE A 141 9.06 -15.06 0.16
CA ILE A 141 8.84 -13.61 0.25
C ILE A 141 7.69 -13.29 1.20
N ALA A 142 6.55 -13.96 1.05
CA ALA A 142 5.39 -13.75 1.91
C ALA A 142 5.70 -14.06 3.38
N ALA A 143 6.42 -15.14 3.65
CA ALA A 143 6.87 -15.49 5.00
C ALA A 143 7.80 -14.43 5.58
N LEU A 144 8.77 -13.92 4.79
CA LEU A 144 9.70 -12.88 5.21
C LEU A 144 8.98 -11.56 5.56
N ILE A 145 8.04 -11.11 4.74
CA ILE A 145 7.26 -9.89 5.00
C ILE A 145 6.36 -10.07 6.23
N CYS A 146 5.66 -11.21 6.35
CA CYS A 146 4.79 -11.47 7.49
C CYS A 146 5.54 -11.64 8.82
N ALA A 147 6.83 -11.96 8.79
CA ALA A 147 7.69 -12.01 9.98
C ALA A 147 8.19 -10.62 10.42
N ASP A 148 8.05 -9.59 9.58
CA ASP A 148 8.41 -8.23 9.94
C ASP A 148 7.34 -7.60 10.85
N PRO A 149 7.72 -7.05 12.04
CA PRO A 149 6.76 -6.52 13.00
C PRO A 149 5.91 -5.35 12.49
N GLU A 150 6.43 -4.54 11.57
CA GLU A 150 5.74 -3.34 11.09
C GLU A 150 4.85 -3.66 9.87
N MET A 151 5.31 -4.56 9.00
CA MET A 151 4.60 -4.88 7.75
C MET A 151 3.69 -6.10 7.88
N GLY A 152 4.02 -7.04 8.76
CA GLY A 152 3.36 -8.35 8.82
C GLY A 152 1.98 -8.35 9.46
N GLU A 153 1.68 -7.41 10.35
CA GLU A 153 0.45 -7.42 11.17
C GLU A 153 -0.87 -7.53 10.39
N GLN A 154 -0.89 -7.08 9.13
CA GLN A 154 -2.12 -7.01 8.32
C GLN A 154 -2.26 -8.20 7.37
N TYR A 155 -1.27 -9.07 7.27
CA TYR A 155 -1.24 -10.13 6.28
C TYR A 155 -1.17 -11.50 6.92
N THR A 156 -1.78 -12.47 6.26
CA THR A 156 -1.42 -13.88 6.43
C THR A 156 -0.47 -14.29 5.31
N PRO A 157 0.48 -15.20 5.53
CA PRO A 157 1.41 -15.63 4.48
C PRO A 157 0.69 -16.13 3.22
N GLY A 158 -0.41 -16.86 3.36
CA GLY A 158 -1.22 -17.34 2.24
C GLY A 158 -1.88 -16.22 1.45
N GLY A 159 -2.53 -15.27 2.14
CA GLY A 159 -3.21 -14.13 1.51
C GLY A 159 -2.22 -13.18 0.82
N LEU A 160 -1.06 -12.92 1.44
CA LEU A 160 -0.03 -12.11 0.80
C LEU A 160 0.59 -12.81 -0.42
N ALA A 161 0.81 -14.13 -0.34
CA ALA A 161 1.31 -14.91 -1.48
C ALA A 161 0.35 -14.87 -2.66
N GLU A 162 -0.97 -14.92 -2.43
CA GLU A 162 -1.99 -14.77 -3.48
C GLU A 162 -1.92 -13.40 -4.14
N GLN A 163 -1.87 -12.32 -3.35
CA GLN A 163 -1.74 -10.94 -3.86
C GLN A 163 -0.45 -10.74 -4.67
N LEU A 164 0.68 -11.27 -4.21
CA LEU A 164 1.95 -11.17 -4.92
C LEU A 164 1.89 -11.88 -6.28
N ARG A 165 1.34 -13.10 -6.34
CA ARG A 165 1.17 -13.83 -7.61
C ARG A 165 0.25 -13.11 -8.57
N GLU A 166 -0.87 -12.57 -8.07
CA GLU A 166 -1.80 -11.80 -8.89
C GLU A 166 -1.12 -10.57 -9.51
N ARG A 167 -0.37 -9.79 -8.71
CA ARG A 167 0.35 -8.61 -9.19
C ARG A 167 1.44 -8.96 -10.21
N MET A 168 2.17 -10.05 -10.00
CA MET A 168 3.17 -10.54 -10.96
C MET A 168 2.51 -10.96 -12.29
N ARG A 169 1.41 -11.72 -12.24
CA ARG A 169 0.72 -12.20 -13.46
C ARG A 169 0.05 -11.09 -14.26
N THR A 170 -0.42 -10.06 -13.59
CA THR A 170 -1.06 -8.90 -14.24
C THR A 170 -0.06 -7.83 -14.69
N GLY A 171 1.23 -7.98 -14.34
CA GLY A 171 2.26 -6.98 -14.60
C GLY A 171 2.11 -5.72 -13.73
N MET A 172 1.24 -5.76 -12.71
CA MET A 172 1.03 -4.62 -11.82
C MET A 172 2.16 -4.41 -10.82
N GLY A 173 2.96 -5.43 -10.57
CA GLY A 173 4.09 -5.34 -9.66
C GLY A 173 5.13 -6.41 -9.89
N ARG A 174 6.36 -6.07 -9.55
CA ARG A 174 7.54 -6.93 -9.63
C ARG A 174 8.18 -7.04 -8.25
N SER A 175 8.70 -8.20 -7.90
CA SER A 175 9.50 -8.41 -6.70
C SER A 175 10.96 -8.59 -7.06
N PHE A 176 11.85 -8.04 -6.23
CA PHE A 176 13.30 -8.15 -6.35
C PHE A 176 13.88 -8.69 -5.06
N VAL A 177 14.81 -9.61 -5.16
CA VAL A 177 15.38 -10.31 -4.01
C VAL A 177 16.90 -10.37 -4.08
N ILE A 178 17.52 -10.43 -2.90
CA ILE A 178 18.89 -10.85 -2.67
C ILE A 178 18.85 -12.19 -1.94
N ARG A 179 19.57 -13.20 -2.43
CA ARG A 179 19.68 -14.51 -1.76
C ARG A 179 21.05 -14.68 -1.13
N ARG A 180 21.07 -15.26 0.05
CA ARG A 180 22.28 -15.69 0.78
C ARG A 180 22.01 -17.01 1.49
N ASP A 181 22.98 -17.89 1.50
CA ASP A 181 22.93 -19.17 2.21
C ASP A 181 21.66 -19.99 1.89
N GLY A 182 21.23 -19.96 0.62
CA GLY A 182 20.08 -20.69 0.12
C GLY A 182 18.71 -20.06 0.42
N ARG A 183 18.64 -18.92 1.12
CA ARG A 183 17.39 -18.23 1.50
C ARG A 183 17.33 -16.78 1.00
N ILE A 184 16.14 -16.19 0.98
CA ILE A 184 15.94 -14.78 0.68
C ILE A 184 16.42 -13.95 1.88
N ALA A 185 17.50 -13.20 1.67
CA ALA A 185 18.10 -12.32 2.67
C ALA A 185 17.44 -10.94 2.70
N ALA A 186 16.94 -10.46 1.55
CA ALA A 186 16.24 -9.19 1.46
C ALA A 186 15.28 -9.19 0.26
N HIS A 187 14.24 -8.37 0.36
CA HIS A 187 13.19 -8.22 -0.64
C HIS A 187 12.73 -6.77 -0.76
N VAL A 188 12.33 -6.36 -1.96
CA VAL A 188 11.55 -5.16 -2.25
C VAL A 188 10.61 -5.46 -3.42
N ALA A 189 9.45 -4.82 -3.44
CA ALA A 189 8.53 -4.90 -4.58
C ALA A 189 8.24 -3.52 -5.16
N THR A 190 7.98 -3.47 -6.48
CA THR A 190 7.16 -2.43 -7.10
C THR A 190 5.71 -2.88 -6.95
N PHE A 191 5.08 -2.56 -5.83
CA PHE A 191 3.81 -3.16 -5.42
C PHE A 191 2.61 -2.72 -6.27
N ALA A 192 2.71 -1.57 -6.94
CA ALA A 192 1.77 -1.10 -7.94
C ALA A 192 2.51 -0.28 -9.01
N GLU A 193 2.22 -0.54 -10.26
CA GLU A 193 2.84 0.13 -11.40
C GLU A 193 1.80 0.71 -12.35
N CYS A 194 1.98 1.97 -12.69
CA CYS A 194 1.24 2.69 -13.72
C CYS A 194 2.21 3.27 -14.75
N PRO A 195 1.74 3.80 -15.88
CA PRO A 195 2.62 4.43 -16.86
C PRO A 195 3.46 5.58 -16.29
N GLU A 196 2.90 6.36 -15.37
CA GLU A 196 3.51 7.57 -14.83
C GLU A 196 4.34 7.32 -13.55
N PHE A 197 4.05 6.25 -12.80
CA PHE A 197 4.67 6.00 -11.50
C PHE A 197 4.72 4.52 -11.14
N LEU A 198 5.52 4.22 -10.15
CA LEU A 198 5.49 2.97 -9.40
C LEU A 198 5.48 3.23 -7.89
N ILE A 199 4.93 2.30 -7.14
CA ILE A 199 4.94 2.32 -5.68
C ILE A 199 5.87 1.23 -5.19
N SER A 200 6.96 1.62 -4.50
CA SER A 200 7.84 0.67 -3.82
C SER A 200 7.30 0.33 -2.43
N SER A 201 7.24 -0.96 -2.12
CA SER A 201 6.76 -1.49 -0.84
C SER A 201 7.44 -2.82 -0.51
N GLY A 202 7.19 -3.35 0.70
CA GLY A 202 7.72 -4.64 1.11
C GLY A 202 9.24 -4.68 1.16
N LEU A 203 9.91 -3.54 1.41
CA LEU A 203 11.36 -3.47 1.57
C LEU A 203 11.71 -4.02 2.96
N VAL A 204 12.14 -5.27 2.99
CA VAL A 204 12.46 -6.00 4.22
C VAL A 204 13.80 -6.71 4.09
N VAL A 205 14.55 -6.71 5.19
CA VAL A 205 15.81 -7.45 5.34
C VAL A 205 15.64 -8.48 6.45
N HIS A 206 15.99 -9.73 6.15
CA HIS A 206 15.94 -10.82 7.12
C HIS A 206 16.79 -10.46 8.37
N PRO A 207 16.33 -10.78 9.58
CA PRO A 207 17.02 -10.39 10.83
C PRO A 207 18.51 -10.69 10.86
N ASP A 208 18.94 -11.83 10.32
CA ASP A 208 20.36 -12.25 10.31
C ASP A 208 21.26 -11.38 9.41
N TYR A 209 20.67 -10.54 8.56
CA TYR A 209 21.39 -9.68 7.60
C TYR A 209 21.11 -8.19 7.80
N ARG A 210 20.53 -7.77 8.92
CA ARG A 210 20.16 -6.35 9.18
C ARG A 210 21.34 -5.40 9.20
N ASP A 211 22.54 -5.89 9.50
CA ASP A 211 23.78 -5.09 9.47
C ASP A 211 24.39 -4.95 8.07
N SER A 212 23.75 -5.54 7.03
CA SER A 212 24.17 -5.43 5.65
C SER A 212 23.68 -4.13 5.01
N LEU A 213 24.18 -3.84 3.79
CA LEU A 213 23.71 -2.72 2.96
C LEU A 213 22.50 -3.09 2.07
N TYR A 214 21.90 -4.27 2.24
CA TYR A 214 20.84 -4.79 1.35
C TYR A 214 19.63 -3.88 1.26
N PHE A 215 19.25 -3.24 2.38
CA PHE A 215 18.19 -2.23 2.38
C PHE A 215 18.45 -1.11 1.37
N TYR A 216 19.66 -0.53 1.42
CA TYR A 216 20.04 0.57 0.53
C TYR A 216 20.18 0.12 -0.91
N TRP A 217 20.77 -1.07 -1.17
CA TRP A 217 20.93 -1.60 -2.50
C TRP A 217 19.58 -1.81 -3.19
N LEU A 218 18.62 -2.43 -2.51
CA LEU A 218 17.28 -2.67 -3.04
C LEU A 218 16.51 -1.37 -3.27
N ASP A 219 16.59 -0.43 -2.33
CA ASP A 219 15.92 0.88 -2.46
C ASP A 219 16.44 1.67 -3.65
N HIS A 220 17.76 1.74 -3.82
CA HIS A 220 18.40 2.41 -4.95
C HIS A 220 18.17 1.68 -6.28
N TRP A 221 18.10 0.35 -6.25
CA TRP A 221 17.76 -0.44 -7.42
C TRP A 221 16.37 -0.06 -7.97
N VAL A 222 15.36 -0.03 -7.12
CA VAL A 222 13.99 0.34 -7.54
C VAL A 222 13.96 1.80 -8.02
N ALA A 223 14.70 2.69 -7.38
CA ALA A 223 14.80 4.08 -7.81
C ALA A 223 15.36 4.23 -9.23
N ARG A 224 16.44 3.52 -9.54
CA ARG A 224 17.00 3.51 -10.89
C ARG A 224 16.12 2.80 -11.91
N LEU A 225 15.41 1.76 -11.48
CA LEU A 225 14.41 1.10 -12.31
C LEU A 225 13.33 2.09 -12.73
N ALA A 226 12.76 2.83 -11.76
CA ALA A 226 11.78 3.87 -12.00
C ALA A 226 12.29 4.94 -12.96
N ALA A 227 13.50 5.46 -12.71
CA ALA A 227 14.12 6.48 -13.56
C ALA A 227 14.36 5.98 -15.00
N ARG A 228 14.83 4.75 -15.18
CA ARG A 228 15.02 4.14 -16.52
C ARG A 228 13.72 3.98 -17.29
N GLU A 229 12.60 3.77 -16.57
CA GLU A 229 11.29 3.62 -17.16
C GLU A 229 10.52 4.97 -17.28
N GLY A 230 11.15 6.08 -16.90
CA GLY A 230 10.53 7.42 -16.93
C GLY A 230 9.39 7.59 -15.92
N LYS A 231 9.40 6.81 -14.83
CA LYS A 231 8.36 6.79 -13.79
C LYS A 231 8.82 7.50 -12.53
N ASP A 232 7.90 8.16 -11.84
CA ASP A 232 8.13 8.62 -10.47
C ASP A 232 8.04 7.42 -9.52
N GLN A 233 8.92 7.39 -8.50
CA GLN A 233 8.83 6.39 -7.44
C GLN A 233 8.10 6.97 -6.24
N TYR A 234 7.09 6.27 -5.77
CA TYR A 234 6.41 6.57 -4.51
C TYR A 234 6.67 5.49 -3.47
N GLY A 235 6.60 5.87 -2.19
CA GLY A 235 6.62 4.96 -1.05
C GLY A 235 5.87 5.57 0.13
N MET A 236 5.25 4.74 0.96
CA MET A 236 4.57 5.17 2.18
C MET A 236 5.45 4.88 3.40
N VAL A 237 5.57 5.83 4.32
CA VAL A 237 6.43 5.73 5.50
C VAL A 237 5.69 6.25 6.72
N THR A 238 5.59 5.42 7.75
CA THR A 238 5.08 5.76 9.10
C THR A 238 6.22 5.97 10.09
N ASP A 239 7.32 5.18 10.01
CA ASP A 239 8.46 5.31 10.91
C ASP A 239 9.22 6.64 10.73
N PRO A 240 9.29 7.50 11.78
CA PRO A 240 10.04 8.75 11.73
C PRO A 240 11.55 8.59 11.48
N ARG A 241 12.13 7.41 11.79
CA ARG A 241 13.56 7.13 11.54
C ARG A 241 13.80 6.93 10.06
N LEU A 242 12.98 6.10 9.41
CA LEU A 242 13.01 5.89 7.97
C LEU A 242 12.72 7.20 7.22
N LEU A 243 11.75 7.99 7.68
CA LEU A 243 11.46 9.29 7.08
C LEU A 243 12.69 10.22 7.08
N ARG A 244 13.45 10.26 8.20
CA ARG A 244 14.68 11.05 8.26
C ARG A 244 15.77 10.55 7.30
N ALA A 245 15.92 9.24 7.17
CA ALA A 245 16.87 8.62 6.24
C ALA A 245 16.51 8.95 4.79
N PHE A 246 15.27 8.77 4.41
CA PHE A 246 14.78 9.00 3.05
C PHE A 246 14.79 10.48 2.62
N ARG A 247 14.57 11.43 3.54
CA ARG A 247 14.69 12.87 3.24
C ARG A 247 16.12 13.28 2.85
N ARG A 248 17.15 12.61 3.40
CA ARG A 248 18.55 12.83 3.01
C ARG A 248 18.84 12.33 1.59
N ASP A 249 18.03 11.44 1.06
CA ASP A 249 18.17 10.79 -0.24
C ASP A 249 17.25 11.40 -1.32
N ARG A 250 17.07 12.73 -1.28
CA ARG A 250 16.29 13.53 -2.26
C ARG A 250 14.82 13.11 -2.42
N ARG A 251 14.23 12.46 -1.44
CA ARG A 251 12.78 12.21 -1.43
C ARG A 251 12.05 13.42 -0.87
N GLN A 252 10.95 13.77 -1.53
CA GLN A 252 10.07 14.85 -1.13
C GLN A 252 8.80 14.28 -0.51
N VAL A 253 8.25 14.94 0.50
CA VAL A 253 6.91 14.63 1.02
C VAL A 253 5.90 15.13 0.00
N ALA A 254 5.18 14.19 -0.63
CA ALA A 254 4.18 14.48 -1.65
C ALA A 254 2.77 14.61 -1.06
N ALA A 255 2.47 13.85 0.01
CA ALA A 255 1.19 13.90 0.72
C ALA A 255 1.35 13.34 2.15
N GLU A 256 0.37 13.64 2.99
CA GLU A 256 0.15 12.93 4.26
C GLU A 256 -0.95 11.89 4.09
N TYR A 257 -0.80 10.75 4.75
CA TYR A 257 -1.81 9.71 4.78
C TYR A 257 -2.04 9.19 6.20
N GLY A 258 -3.13 8.48 6.38
CA GLY A 258 -3.42 7.74 7.58
C GLY A 258 -3.99 6.37 7.24
N LYS A 259 -3.97 5.51 8.24
CA LYS A 259 -4.47 4.15 8.19
C LYS A 259 -5.23 3.84 9.46
N LEU A 260 -6.36 3.15 9.33
CA LEU A 260 -7.06 2.51 10.42
C LEU A 260 -6.84 1.00 10.31
N SER A 261 -6.30 0.39 11.35
CA SER A 261 -6.16 -1.06 11.48
C SER A 261 -7.17 -1.57 12.50
N ARG A 262 -7.93 -2.60 12.13
CA ARG A 262 -8.93 -3.19 13.02
C ARG A 262 -8.23 -3.87 14.19
N LYS A 263 -8.66 -3.56 15.40
CA LYS A 263 -8.17 -4.20 16.62
C LYS A 263 -8.48 -5.70 16.59
N PRO A 264 -7.57 -6.57 17.06
CA PRO A 264 -7.91 -7.96 17.26
C PRO A 264 -9.13 -8.06 18.20
N PRO A 265 -10.02 -9.05 18.01
CA PRO A 265 -11.11 -9.28 18.96
C PRO A 265 -10.50 -9.45 20.35
N GLU A 266 -11.07 -8.75 21.35
CA GLU A 266 -10.64 -8.96 22.75
C GLU A 266 -10.75 -10.46 23.05
N ALA A 267 -9.63 -11.10 23.40
CA ALA A 267 -9.60 -12.48 23.87
C ALA A 267 -10.58 -12.53 25.06
N GLY A 268 -11.65 -13.31 24.92
CA GLY A 268 -12.79 -13.31 25.82
C GLY A 268 -12.33 -13.31 27.26
N ARG A 269 -12.86 -12.40 28.06
CA ARG A 269 -12.86 -12.53 29.52
C ARG A 269 -13.59 -13.85 29.79
N GLU A 270 -12.83 -14.93 29.97
CA GLU A 270 -13.38 -16.16 30.56
C GLU A 270 -14.08 -15.74 31.83
N ASN A 271 -15.39 -16.01 31.84
CA ASN A 271 -16.27 -15.85 32.96
C ASN A 271 -15.73 -16.73 34.12
N GLN A 272 -14.84 -16.18 34.95
CA GLN A 272 -14.59 -16.72 36.28
C GLN A 272 -15.75 -16.30 37.16
N GLY A 273 -16.88 -16.98 37.00
CA GLY A 273 -18.09 -16.87 37.78
C GLY A 273 -18.70 -18.23 37.93
N GLY A 274 -18.12 -19.01 38.83
CA GLY A 274 -18.64 -20.30 39.18
C GLY A 274 -18.19 -20.72 40.58
N ASN A 275 -18.88 -20.34 41.58
CA ASN A 275 -19.04 -21.18 42.75
C ASN A 275 -20.43 -20.91 43.32
#